data_ebb1c20963799d76c469cabfad954a4e
#
_entry.id   ebb1c20963799d76c469cabfad954a4e
#
_cell.length_a   1.000
_cell.length_b   1.000
_cell.length_c   1.000
_cell.angle_alpha   90.00
_cell.angle_beta   90.00
_cell.angle_gamma   90.00
#
_symmetry.space_group_name_H-M   'P 1'
#
loop_
_entity.id
_entity.type
_entity.pdbx_description
1 polymer ?
#
loop_
_entity_poly.entity_id
_entity_poly.type
_entity_poly.pdbx_seq_one_letter_code
_entity_poly.pdbx_strand_id
1 'polypeptide(L)'
;MRLLKRIVAISLALIFSITPAAAVLGPDSIPPVFEELMKNPTLANPAMVVIDGSTGAVVYQHNAFSQRKPASVMKILSAGVTIEYLDLQSSFNTTVSINPAEKMIVIRGSLDPWISLDHNVGRKMHRASLPYMGFSTLTAIKQANGGSLKNYKVIYSNLYSQDIANLKTFWSKRGFKPVIKAVSDDDAFLQQGDLVASENSPTVAEILDWTLLWSDNLLAERLARLSAQSAGYSLNDKGVDKVFRLLLNHFEIDASKLVVVDASGLSKQNKITAQMMAELLYKMRKEEKFAPVYASLPVGGVSGTLRNRFISTAPSAVGLIRAKTGTLNGTATLAGFVQSTDREYVFVLLADEIAKGNTALNKARAAIDRVLGRI
;
A
#
# COMPACT_ATOMS: atom_id res chain seq x y z
N MET A 1 48.43 -68.68 6.62
CA MET A 1 48.57 -67.35 7.23
C MET A 1 47.36 -66.52 6.86
N ARG A 2 46.37 -66.37 7.76
CA ARG A 2 45.12 -65.66 7.54
C ARG A 2 45.20 -64.27 8.22
N LEU A 3 45.17 -63.23 7.41
CA LEU A 3 45.09 -61.84 7.92
C LEU A 3 43.63 -61.52 8.28
N LEU A 4 43.40 -61.23 9.58
CA LEU A 4 42.12 -60.75 10.08
C LEU A 4 42.04 -59.24 9.82
N LYS A 5 41.11 -58.80 8.98
CA LYS A 5 40.75 -57.39 8.84
C LYS A 5 39.70 -57.05 9.90
N ARG A 6 40.07 -56.17 10.86
CA ARG A 6 39.14 -55.56 11.82
C ARG A 6 38.46 -54.35 11.15
N ILE A 7 37.14 -54.47 10.96
CA ILE A 7 36.28 -53.33 10.56
C ILE A 7 35.89 -52.62 11.85
N VAL A 8 36.35 -51.36 12.01
CA VAL A 8 35.86 -50.47 13.07
C VAL A 8 34.65 -49.73 12.48
N ALA A 9 33.47 -50.05 12.98
CA ALA A 9 32.25 -49.30 12.67
C ALA A 9 32.21 -48.06 13.56
N ILE A 10 32.41 -46.86 12.97
CA ILE A 10 32.18 -45.59 13.63
C ILE A 10 30.68 -45.26 13.52
N SER A 11 29.96 -45.45 14.60
CA SER A 11 28.56 -45.00 14.73
C SER A 11 28.53 -43.50 14.92
N LEU A 12 28.20 -42.74 13.86
CA LEU A 12 27.96 -41.31 13.92
C LEU A 12 26.58 -41.09 14.55
N ALA A 13 26.51 -40.81 15.85
CA ALA A 13 25.28 -40.39 16.50
C ALA A 13 24.99 -38.95 16.10
N LEU A 14 24.05 -38.77 15.15
CA LEU A 14 23.43 -37.45 14.88
C LEU A 14 22.61 -37.06 16.11
N ILE A 15 23.15 -36.17 16.94
CA ILE A 15 22.40 -35.47 17.97
C ILE A 15 21.55 -34.44 17.25
N PHE A 16 20.31 -34.78 16.93
CA PHE A 16 19.28 -33.79 16.62
C PHE A 16 19.05 -32.95 17.87
N SER A 17 19.60 -31.74 17.89
CA SER A 17 19.18 -30.72 18.86
C SER A 17 17.75 -30.37 18.55
N ILE A 18 16.81 -30.99 19.21
CA ILE A 18 15.41 -30.57 19.21
C ILE A 18 15.38 -29.26 20.00
N THR A 19 15.53 -28.13 19.30
CA THR A 19 15.12 -26.85 19.87
C THR A 19 13.62 -27.00 20.18
N PRO A 20 13.19 -26.77 21.43
CA PRO A 20 11.77 -26.82 21.73
C PRO A 20 11.08 -25.80 20.80
N ALA A 21 10.21 -26.26 19.91
CA ALA A 21 9.32 -25.38 19.18
C ALA A 21 8.62 -24.51 20.25
N ALA A 22 8.73 -23.19 20.12
CA ALA A 22 8.01 -22.30 21.02
C ALA A 22 6.55 -22.73 20.99
N ALA A 23 6.01 -23.11 22.16
CA ALA A 23 4.65 -23.58 22.25
C ALA A 23 3.71 -22.51 21.69
N VAL A 24 3.00 -22.87 20.62
CA VAL A 24 1.98 -22.02 20.01
C VAL A 24 0.82 -21.89 21.00
N LEU A 25 0.42 -20.64 21.31
CA LEU A 25 -0.65 -20.38 22.28
C LEU A 25 -2.02 -20.73 21.67
N GLY A 26 -2.78 -21.56 22.36
CA GLY A 26 -4.20 -21.71 22.09
C GLY A 26 -5.00 -20.47 22.53
N PRO A 27 -6.26 -20.32 22.08
CA PRO A 27 -7.09 -19.13 22.37
C PRO A 27 -7.13 -18.77 23.86
N ASP A 28 -7.27 -19.74 24.73
CA ASP A 28 -7.36 -19.56 26.20
C ASP A 28 -6.04 -19.11 26.82
N SER A 29 -4.92 -19.39 26.17
CA SER A 29 -3.57 -19.05 26.65
C SER A 29 -3.08 -17.68 26.12
N ILE A 30 -3.72 -17.13 25.09
CA ILE A 30 -3.37 -15.82 24.52
C ILE A 30 -3.59 -14.69 25.55
N PRO A 31 -4.75 -14.53 26.21
CA PRO A 31 -5.03 -13.41 27.09
C PRO A 31 -3.98 -13.19 28.19
N PRO A 32 -3.64 -14.19 29.03
CA PRO A 32 -2.70 -13.96 30.13
C PRO A 32 -1.28 -13.62 29.65
N VAL A 33 -0.83 -14.20 28.53
CA VAL A 33 0.49 -13.90 27.96
C VAL A 33 0.50 -12.50 27.36
N PHE A 34 -0.54 -12.10 26.64
CA PHE A 34 -0.62 -10.79 26.00
C PHE A 34 -0.81 -9.67 27.03
N GLU A 35 -1.56 -9.88 28.08
CA GLU A 35 -1.69 -8.91 29.17
C GLU A 35 -0.32 -8.54 29.76
N GLU A 36 0.57 -9.53 29.94
CA GLU A 36 1.93 -9.28 30.41
C GLU A 36 2.79 -8.57 29.34
N LEU A 37 2.68 -8.99 28.09
CA LEU A 37 3.45 -8.37 26.99
C LEU A 37 3.03 -6.92 26.71
N MET A 38 1.76 -6.57 26.89
CA MET A 38 1.27 -5.20 26.71
C MET A 38 1.78 -4.23 27.80
N LYS A 39 2.24 -4.71 28.93
CA LYS A 39 2.92 -3.89 29.96
C LYS A 39 4.33 -3.46 29.56
N ASN A 40 4.86 -3.93 28.42
CA ASN A 40 6.19 -3.57 27.94
C ASN A 40 6.30 -2.05 27.73
N PRO A 41 7.17 -1.34 28.47
CA PRO A 41 7.27 0.12 28.43
C PRO A 41 7.67 0.66 27.06
N THR A 42 8.28 -0.16 26.19
CA THR A 42 8.65 0.26 24.83
C THR A 42 7.45 0.42 23.91
N LEU A 43 6.29 -0.14 24.25
CA LEU A 43 5.04 0.01 23.50
C LEU A 43 4.25 1.26 23.91
N ALA A 44 4.53 1.81 25.11
CA ALA A 44 3.96 3.06 25.60
C ALA A 44 2.42 3.12 25.46
N ASN A 45 1.72 2.35 26.28
CA ASN A 45 0.25 2.31 26.34
C ASN A 45 -0.41 1.96 24.98
N PRO A 46 -0.12 0.79 24.38
CA PRO A 46 -0.63 0.42 23.08
C PRO A 46 -2.12 0.12 23.08
N ALA A 47 -2.75 0.10 21.92
CA ALA A 47 -4.05 -0.52 21.71
C ALA A 47 -3.87 -1.80 20.90
N MET A 48 -4.58 -2.87 21.28
CA MET A 48 -4.53 -4.15 20.59
C MET A 48 -5.88 -4.85 20.57
N VAL A 49 -6.15 -5.56 19.47
CA VAL A 49 -7.27 -6.50 19.31
C VAL A 49 -6.76 -7.73 18.58
N VAL A 50 -7.17 -8.90 19.03
CA VAL A 50 -6.99 -10.19 18.35
C VAL A 50 -8.36 -10.85 18.20
N ILE A 51 -8.71 -11.25 16.97
CA ILE A 51 -9.95 -11.92 16.63
C ILE A 51 -9.62 -13.32 16.09
N ASP A 52 -10.30 -14.35 16.55
CA ASP A 52 -10.26 -15.67 15.92
C ASP A 52 -10.88 -15.59 14.52
N GLY A 53 -10.08 -15.89 13.50
CA GLY A 53 -10.48 -15.77 12.10
C GLY A 53 -11.59 -16.74 11.68
N SER A 54 -11.81 -17.84 12.43
CA SER A 54 -12.87 -18.81 12.14
C SER A 54 -14.22 -18.40 12.74
N THR A 55 -14.21 -17.99 14.00
CA THR A 55 -15.43 -17.72 14.78
C THR A 55 -15.84 -16.24 14.82
N GLY A 56 -14.89 -15.33 14.64
CA GLY A 56 -15.09 -13.89 14.85
C GLY A 56 -15.04 -13.46 16.31
N ALA A 57 -14.77 -14.39 17.22
CA ALA A 57 -14.67 -14.08 18.66
C ALA A 57 -13.41 -13.24 18.94
N VAL A 58 -13.58 -12.20 19.77
CA VAL A 58 -12.45 -11.43 20.28
C VAL A 58 -11.73 -12.29 21.33
N VAL A 59 -10.51 -12.73 20.99
CA VAL A 59 -9.66 -13.54 21.86
C VAL A 59 -8.90 -12.68 22.88
N TYR A 60 -8.46 -11.50 22.44
CA TYR A 60 -7.77 -10.53 23.29
C TYR A 60 -8.09 -9.10 22.87
N GLN A 61 -8.20 -8.22 23.87
CA GLN A 61 -8.31 -6.80 23.63
C GLN A 61 -7.66 -5.98 24.74
N HIS A 62 -6.99 -4.89 24.33
CA HIS A 62 -6.39 -3.91 25.23
C HIS A 62 -6.57 -2.52 24.62
N ASN A 63 -7.15 -1.57 25.37
CA ASN A 63 -7.46 -0.22 24.88
C ASN A 63 -8.17 -0.19 23.49
N ALA A 64 -8.96 -1.23 23.17
CA ALA A 64 -9.50 -1.52 21.85
C ALA A 64 -10.23 -0.34 21.20
N PHE A 65 -10.95 0.45 21.98
CA PHE A 65 -11.78 1.58 21.55
C PHE A 65 -11.12 2.95 21.68
N SER A 66 -9.83 2.99 22.07
CA SER A 66 -9.07 4.23 22.16
C SER A 66 -8.67 4.69 20.77
N GLN A 67 -8.87 6.00 20.49
CA GLN A 67 -8.39 6.60 19.23
C GLN A 67 -6.86 6.63 19.19
N ARG A 68 -6.26 6.07 18.15
CA ARG A 68 -4.82 6.00 17.93
C ARG A 68 -4.46 6.51 16.54
N LYS A 69 -3.21 6.95 16.36
CA LYS A 69 -2.65 7.26 15.04
C LYS A 69 -2.41 5.97 14.27
N PRO A 70 -3.07 5.77 13.12
CA PRO A 70 -2.91 4.55 12.33
C PRO A 70 -1.54 4.45 11.64
N ALA A 71 -0.91 5.58 11.33
CA ALA A 71 0.14 5.61 10.33
C ALA A 71 -0.32 4.87 9.07
N SER A 72 0.58 4.18 8.36
CA SER A 72 0.20 3.51 7.10
C SER A 72 -0.73 2.30 7.22
N VAL A 73 -1.19 1.92 8.43
CA VAL A 73 -2.33 0.99 8.58
C VAL A 73 -3.61 1.59 7.97
N MET A 74 -3.71 2.93 7.88
CA MET A 74 -4.79 3.63 7.17
C MET A 74 -4.99 3.12 5.73
N LYS A 75 -3.93 2.65 5.07
CA LYS A 75 -3.97 2.11 3.70
C LYS A 75 -4.84 0.86 3.54
N ILE A 76 -5.22 0.21 4.63
CA ILE A 76 -6.21 -0.89 4.59
C ILE A 76 -7.58 -0.33 4.19
N LEU A 77 -7.98 0.83 4.72
CA LEU A 77 -9.20 1.53 4.28
C LEU A 77 -9.08 1.96 2.81
N SER A 78 -7.93 2.52 2.42
CA SER A 78 -7.68 2.90 1.02
C SER A 78 -7.78 1.72 0.07
N ALA A 79 -7.25 0.55 0.47
CA ALA A 79 -7.36 -0.67 -0.31
C ALA A 79 -8.81 -1.17 -0.39
N GLY A 80 -9.53 -1.14 0.72
CA GLY A 80 -10.95 -1.52 0.76
C GLY A 80 -11.79 -0.69 -0.21
N VAL A 81 -11.67 0.64 -0.18
CA VAL A 81 -12.44 1.50 -1.11
C VAL A 81 -11.95 1.38 -2.56
N THR A 82 -10.67 1.08 -2.79
CA THR A 82 -10.17 0.82 -4.14
C THR A 82 -10.87 -0.41 -4.74
N ILE A 83 -10.97 -1.49 -3.99
CA ILE A 83 -11.65 -2.72 -4.40
C ILE A 83 -13.16 -2.50 -4.53
N GLU A 84 -13.75 -1.67 -3.67
CA GLU A 84 -15.18 -1.42 -3.68
C GLU A 84 -15.64 -0.64 -4.91
N TYR A 85 -14.86 0.37 -5.34
CA TYR A 85 -15.30 1.37 -6.30
C TYR A 85 -14.56 1.39 -7.63
N LEU A 86 -13.42 0.68 -7.76
CA LEU A 86 -12.67 0.62 -9.01
C LEU A 86 -12.66 -0.79 -9.60
N ASP A 87 -12.68 -0.87 -10.93
CA ASP A 87 -12.43 -2.14 -11.61
C ASP A 87 -10.94 -2.51 -11.52
N LEU A 88 -10.65 -3.58 -10.81
CA LEU A 88 -9.29 -4.06 -10.56
C LEU A 88 -8.54 -4.48 -11.83
N GLN A 89 -9.26 -4.87 -12.89
CA GLN A 89 -8.68 -5.31 -14.16
C GLN A 89 -8.47 -4.14 -15.13
N SER A 90 -9.04 -2.98 -14.86
CA SER A 90 -8.86 -1.79 -15.68
C SER A 90 -7.46 -1.20 -15.52
N SER A 91 -7.02 -0.44 -16.53
CA SER A 91 -5.80 0.36 -16.50
C SER A 91 -6.11 1.79 -16.94
N PHE A 92 -5.23 2.71 -16.57
CA PHE A 92 -5.32 4.11 -16.95
C PHE A 92 -4.56 4.34 -18.25
N ASN A 93 -5.17 5.10 -19.17
CA ASN A 93 -4.55 5.45 -20.46
C ASN A 93 -4.20 6.94 -20.50
N THR A 94 -3.07 7.27 -21.11
CA THR A 94 -2.66 8.63 -21.44
C THR A 94 -2.24 8.69 -22.89
N THR A 95 -2.90 9.53 -23.66
CA THR A 95 -2.61 9.75 -25.08
C THR A 95 -2.01 11.14 -25.32
N VAL A 96 -1.15 11.23 -26.31
CA VAL A 96 -0.64 12.48 -26.86
C VAL A 96 -1.01 12.53 -28.33
N SER A 97 -1.63 13.58 -28.79
CA SER A 97 -1.90 13.84 -30.20
C SER A 97 -1.39 15.19 -30.64
N ILE A 98 -1.16 15.35 -31.94
CA ILE A 98 -0.73 16.59 -32.57
C ILE A 98 -1.79 17.08 -33.56
N ASN A 99 -2.13 18.34 -33.49
CA ASN A 99 -2.92 19.04 -34.49
C ASN A 99 -2.04 20.12 -35.16
N PRO A 100 -1.43 19.80 -36.33
CA PRO A 100 -0.50 20.74 -37.00
C PRO A 100 -1.17 22.01 -37.48
N ALA A 101 -2.44 21.95 -37.91
CA ALA A 101 -3.17 23.12 -38.42
C ALA A 101 -3.36 24.17 -37.32
N GLU A 102 -3.67 23.74 -36.10
CA GLU A 102 -3.84 24.59 -34.94
C GLU A 102 -2.54 24.81 -34.13
N LYS A 103 -1.42 24.23 -34.59
CA LYS A 103 -0.13 24.19 -33.86
C LYS A 103 -0.31 23.79 -32.39
N MET A 104 -0.99 22.68 -32.18
CA MET A 104 -1.40 22.24 -30.86
C MET A 104 -1.00 20.80 -30.58
N ILE A 105 -0.58 20.57 -29.35
CA ILE A 105 -0.46 19.25 -28.72
C ILE A 105 -1.60 19.10 -27.76
N VAL A 106 -2.28 17.96 -27.83
CA VAL A 106 -3.37 17.59 -26.91
C VAL A 106 -2.95 16.35 -26.12
N ILE A 107 -2.98 16.44 -24.81
CA ILE A 107 -2.71 15.31 -23.91
C ILE A 107 -4.00 14.97 -23.18
N ARG A 108 -4.51 13.78 -23.40
CA ARG A 108 -5.68 13.26 -22.68
C ARG A 108 -5.29 12.11 -21.79
N GLY A 109 -5.56 12.22 -20.51
CA GLY A 109 -5.36 11.17 -19.53
C GLY A 109 -6.66 10.63 -18.97
N SER A 110 -6.55 9.62 -18.15
CA SER A 110 -7.62 9.10 -17.30
C SER A 110 -7.26 9.17 -15.82
N LEU A 111 -6.40 10.13 -15.42
CA LEU A 111 -5.84 10.28 -14.08
C LEU A 111 -4.95 9.09 -13.67
N ASP A 112 -4.06 8.64 -14.56
CA ASP A 112 -3.08 7.59 -14.24
C ASP A 112 -2.34 7.93 -12.93
N PRO A 113 -2.49 7.12 -11.86
CA PRO A 113 -1.89 7.41 -10.57
C PRO A 113 -0.38 7.16 -10.54
N TRP A 114 0.22 6.53 -11.57
CA TRP A 114 1.57 5.97 -11.46
C TRP A 114 2.49 6.21 -12.68
N ILE A 115 2.33 7.31 -13.38
CA ILE A 115 3.21 7.69 -14.50
C ILE A 115 4.68 7.70 -14.05
N SER A 116 5.56 7.05 -14.82
CA SER A 116 6.98 6.96 -14.51
C SER A 116 7.76 8.17 -15.04
N LEU A 117 8.65 8.70 -14.20
CA LEU A 117 9.61 9.75 -14.59
C LEU A 117 10.88 9.19 -15.23
N ASP A 118 11.07 7.89 -15.21
CA ASP A 118 12.18 7.15 -15.82
C ASP A 118 11.63 6.15 -16.82
N HIS A 119 12.13 6.23 -18.08
CA HIS A 119 11.65 5.38 -19.18
C HIS A 119 11.94 3.90 -18.94
N ASN A 120 13.13 3.55 -18.42
CA ASN A 120 13.51 2.16 -18.22
C ASN A 120 12.72 1.53 -17.06
N VAL A 121 12.50 2.31 -16.00
CA VAL A 121 11.62 1.90 -14.88
C VAL A 121 10.18 1.74 -15.39
N GLY A 122 9.68 2.68 -16.20
CA GLY A 122 8.36 2.59 -16.82
C GLY A 122 8.20 1.30 -17.61
N ARG A 123 9.10 1.02 -18.53
CA ARG A 123 9.08 -0.21 -19.34
C ARG A 123 9.14 -1.49 -18.47
N LYS A 124 10.06 -1.52 -17.49
CA LYS A 124 10.23 -2.70 -16.61
C LYS A 124 8.98 -3.01 -15.78
N MET A 125 8.25 -1.97 -15.40
CA MET A 125 7.09 -2.07 -14.51
C MET A 125 5.75 -1.87 -15.26
N HIS A 126 5.76 -1.87 -16.59
CA HIS A 126 4.58 -1.64 -17.45
C HIS A 126 3.83 -0.33 -17.14
N ARG A 127 4.54 0.69 -16.66
CA ARG A 127 3.98 2.00 -16.32
C ARG A 127 4.08 2.94 -17.49
N ALA A 128 3.11 3.83 -17.66
CA ALA A 128 3.20 4.94 -18.60
C ALA A 128 4.48 5.73 -18.37
N SER A 129 5.16 6.10 -19.46
CA SER A 129 6.47 6.76 -19.42
C SER A 129 6.36 8.22 -19.84
N LEU A 130 6.52 9.13 -18.87
CA LEU A 130 6.57 10.57 -19.14
C LEU A 130 7.70 10.94 -20.12
N PRO A 131 8.95 10.40 -19.99
CA PRO A 131 9.99 10.67 -20.97
C PRO A 131 9.63 10.21 -22.40
N TYR A 132 8.98 9.07 -22.56
CA TYR A 132 8.55 8.59 -23.87
C TYR A 132 7.52 9.54 -24.49
N MET A 133 6.46 9.88 -23.76
CA MET A 133 5.45 10.86 -24.21
C MET A 133 6.10 12.21 -24.54
N GLY A 134 7.02 12.66 -23.69
CA GLY A 134 7.73 13.91 -23.88
C GLY A 134 8.61 13.93 -25.14
N PHE A 135 9.39 12.88 -25.43
CA PHE A 135 10.20 12.77 -26.63
C PHE A 135 9.35 12.62 -27.89
N SER A 136 8.31 11.78 -27.86
CA SER A 136 7.39 11.60 -28.99
C SER A 136 6.74 12.94 -29.38
N THR A 137 6.32 13.73 -28.38
CA THR A 137 5.81 15.09 -28.59
C THR A 137 6.83 15.96 -29.36
N LEU A 138 8.09 16.03 -28.89
CA LEU A 138 9.12 16.85 -29.53
C LEU A 138 9.41 16.39 -30.96
N THR A 139 9.44 15.11 -31.22
CA THR A 139 9.65 14.51 -32.53
C THR A 139 8.52 14.88 -33.48
N ALA A 140 7.27 14.72 -33.04
CA ALA A 140 6.10 15.05 -33.87
C ALA A 140 6.05 16.53 -34.22
N ILE A 141 6.33 17.43 -33.25
CA ILE A 141 6.39 18.88 -33.54
C ILE A 141 7.47 19.18 -34.57
N LYS A 142 8.69 18.64 -34.44
CA LYS A 142 9.77 18.88 -35.39
C LYS A 142 9.44 18.40 -36.81
N GLN A 143 8.81 17.23 -36.92
CA GLN A 143 8.36 16.66 -38.20
C GLN A 143 7.31 17.56 -38.85
N ALA A 144 6.32 18.03 -38.10
CA ALA A 144 5.24 18.86 -38.61
C ALA A 144 5.63 20.35 -38.81
N ASN A 145 6.80 20.83 -38.31
CA ASN A 145 7.15 22.24 -38.24
C ASN A 145 8.58 22.51 -38.76
N GLY A 146 9.06 21.73 -39.70
CA GLY A 146 10.36 21.95 -40.36
C GLY A 146 11.56 21.99 -39.40
N GLY A 147 11.55 21.12 -38.37
CA GLY A 147 12.60 21.02 -37.33
C GLY A 147 12.44 21.98 -36.16
N SER A 148 11.50 22.94 -36.22
CA SER A 148 11.31 23.98 -35.20
C SER A 148 10.32 23.51 -34.14
N LEU A 149 10.60 23.85 -32.86
CA LEU A 149 9.68 23.64 -31.73
C LEU A 149 8.81 24.86 -31.40
N LYS A 150 8.93 25.94 -32.20
CA LYS A 150 8.26 27.23 -31.93
C LYS A 150 6.77 27.18 -32.28
N ASN A 151 6.01 28.04 -31.61
CA ASN A 151 4.61 28.36 -31.87
C ASN A 151 3.59 27.25 -31.55
N TYR A 152 4.01 26.11 -31.01
CA TYR A 152 3.07 25.09 -30.50
C TYR A 152 2.62 25.41 -29.08
N LYS A 153 1.32 25.25 -28.83
CA LYS A 153 0.69 25.28 -27.52
C LYS A 153 0.32 23.87 -27.08
N VAL A 154 0.08 23.67 -25.78
CA VAL A 154 -0.32 22.38 -25.21
C VAL A 154 -1.61 22.57 -24.44
N ILE A 155 -2.59 21.71 -24.69
CA ILE A 155 -3.76 21.55 -23.82
C ILE A 155 -3.77 20.15 -23.23
N TYR A 156 -4.39 20.01 -22.05
CA TYR A 156 -4.50 18.71 -21.41
C TYR A 156 -5.79 18.56 -20.62
N SER A 157 -6.26 17.32 -20.48
CA SER A 157 -7.35 16.91 -19.61
C SER A 157 -6.96 15.68 -18.76
N ASN A 158 -7.54 15.56 -17.59
CA ASN A 158 -7.44 14.39 -16.72
C ASN A 158 -6.00 13.89 -16.41
N LEU A 159 -5.09 14.83 -16.12
CA LEU A 159 -3.75 14.54 -15.60
C LEU A 159 -3.53 15.22 -14.25
N TYR A 160 -2.74 14.60 -13.38
CA TYR A 160 -2.33 15.24 -12.14
C TYR A 160 -1.39 16.43 -12.43
N SER A 161 -1.58 17.53 -11.70
CA SER A 161 -0.76 18.74 -11.84
C SER A 161 0.74 18.49 -11.71
N GLN A 162 1.13 17.53 -10.85
CA GLN A 162 2.53 17.12 -10.69
C GLN A 162 3.11 16.51 -11.97
N ASP A 163 2.35 15.71 -12.70
CA ASP A 163 2.81 15.06 -13.92
C ASP A 163 2.97 16.07 -15.04
N ILE A 164 2.05 17.05 -15.14
CA ILE A 164 2.19 18.18 -16.04
C ILE A 164 3.40 19.06 -15.71
N ALA A 165 3.66 19.34 -14.43
CA ALA A 165 4.84 20.09 -14.00
C ALA A 165 6.15 19.37 -14.37
N ASN A 166 6.19 18.05 -14.21
CA ASN A 166 7.31 17.21 -14.59
C ASN A 166 7.51 17.21 -16.10
N LEU A 167 6.44 17.11 -16.90
CA LEU A 167 6.50 17.15 -18.37
C LEU A 167 6.96 18.51 -18.86
N LYS A 168 6.46 19.60 -18.29
CA LYS A 168 6.93 20.98 -18.57
C LYS A 168 8.41 21.12 -18.28
N THR A 169 8.90 20.57 -17.16
CA THR A 169 10.33 20.58 -16.83
C THR A 169 11.15 19.77 -17.83
N PHE A 170 10.66 18.59 -18.22
CA PHE A 170 11.29 17.73 -19.24
C PHE A 170 11.46 18.46 -20.58
N TRP A 171 10.40 19.12 -21.07
CA TRP A 171 10.41 19.89 -22.31
C TRP A 171 11.28 21.14 -22.25
N SER A 172 11.21 21.88 -21.13
CA SER A 172 11.99 23.11 -20.95
C SER A 172 13.50 22.85 -21.07
N LYS A 173 14.00 21.74 -20.51
CA LYS A 173 15.39 21.31 -20.65
C LYS A 173 15.80 20.97 -22.10
N ARG A 174 14.82 20.82 -23.03
CA ARG A 174 15.01 20.47 -24.44
C ARG A 174 14.61 21.58 -25.42
N GLY A 175 14.45 22.80 -24.88
CA GLY A 175 14.16 23.99 -25.69
C GLY A 175 12.70 24.18 -26.08
N PHE A 176 11.77 23.35 -25.54
CA PHE A 176 10.34 23.52 -25.75
C PHE A 176 9.68 24.08 -24.48
N LYS A 177 9.18 25.32 -24.59
CA LYS A 177 8.57 26.07 -23.49
C LYS A 177 7.15 26.53 -23.89
N PRO A 178 6.20 25.60 -24.06
CA PRO A 178 4.86 25.94 -24.54
C PRO A 178 4.04 26.67 -23.46
N VAL A 179 3.00 27.39 -23.91
CA VAL A 179 1.84 27.69 -23.07
C VAL A 179 1.07 26.38 -22.87
N ILE A 180 0.81 26.05 -21.61
CA ILE A 180 0.09 24.81 -21.21
C ILE A 180 -1.20 25.21 -20.51
N LYS A 181 -2.34 24.67 -20.96
CA LYS A 181 -3.66 24.99 -20.41
C LYS A 181 -4.44 23.69 -20.10
N ALA A 182 -5.04 23.61 -18.92
CA ALA A 182 -6.04 22.59 -18.60
C ALA A 182 -7.35 22.93 -19.31
N VAL A 183 -8.02 21.94 -19.86
CA VAL A 183 -9.33 22.03 -20.50
C VAL A 183 -10.23 20.87 -20.03
N SER A 184 -11.52 20.92 -20.35
CA SER A 184 -12.39 19.77 -20.17
C SER A 184 -11.96 18.59 -21.04
N ASP A 185 -12.41 17.36 -20.72
CA ASP A 185 -12.08 16.20 -21.56
C ASP A 185 -12.76 16.31 -22.94
N ASP A 186 -13.96 16.86 -22.99
CA ASP A 186 -14.68 17.10 -24.23
C ASP A 186 -13.94 18.10 -25.13
N ASP A 187 -13.46 19.21 -24.57
CA ASP A 187 -12.66 20.19 -25.33
C ASP A 187 -11.34 19.58 -25.84
N ALA A 188 -10.69 18.74 -25.02
CA ALA A 188 -9.48 18.04 -25.43
C ALA A 188 -9.78 17.03 -26.55
N PHE A 189 -10.89 16.30 -26.46
CA PHE A 189 -11.35 15.36 -27.49
C PHE A 189 -11.61 16.06 -28.82
N LEU A 190 -12.33 17.17 -28.81
CA LEU A 190 -12.66 17.93 -30.03
C LEU A 190 -11.44 18.54 -30.72
N GLN A 191 -10.36 18.85 -29.98
CA GLN A 191 -9.17 19.50 -30.49
C GLN A 191 -8.01 18.52 -30.78
N GLN A 192 -8.17 17.23 -30.52
CA GLN A 192 -7.16 16.22 -30.83
C GLN A 192 -6.93 16.11 -32.35
N GLY A 193 -5.71 15.74 -32.71
CA GLY A 193 -5.34 15.45 -34.09
C GLY A 193 -4.75 14.03 -34.20
N ASP A 194 -3.67 13.89 -34.98
CA ASP A 194 -3.01 12.62 -35.19
C ASP A 194 -2.38 12.09 -33.90
N LEU A 195 -2.58 10.81 -33.60
CA LEU A 195 -2.01 10.15 -32.43
C LEU A 195 -0.49 10.09 -32.51
N VAL A 196 0.18 10.56 -31.47
CA VAL A 196 1.65 10.62 -31.36
C VAL A 196 2.17 9.56 -30.38
N ALA A 197 1.48 9.36 -29.28
CA ALA A 197 1.81 8.37 -28.26
C ALA A 197 0.56 7.93 -27.50
N SER A 198 0.57 6.68 -27.10
CA SER A 198 -0.44 6.11 -26.19
C SER A 198 0.26 5.21 -25.19
N GLU A 199 0.08 5.49 -23.91
CA GLU A 199 0.71 4.79 -22.79
C GLU A 199 -0.35 4.33 -21.79
N ASN A 200 -0.21 3.11 -21.32
CA ASN A 200 -1.10 2.52 -20.28
C ASN A 200 -0.35 2.38 -18.97
N SER A 201 -1.07 2.50 -17.87
CA SER A 201 -0.60 2.07 -16.55
C SER A 201 -0.67 0.54 -16.41
N PRO A 202 -0.05 -0.05 -15.37
CA PRO A 202 -0.47 -1.35 -14.85
C PRO A 202 -1.96 -1.35 -14.50
N THR A 203 -2.53 -2.53 -14.28
CA THR A 203 -3.91 -2.65 -13.78
C THR A 203 -4.05 -2.03 -12.39
N VAL A 204 -5.28 -1.66 -12.02
CA VAL A 204 -5.58 -1.17 -10.66
C VAL A 204 -5.15 -2.20 -9.61
N ALA A 205 -5.31 -3.51 -9.89
CA ALA A 205 -4.86 -4.58 -9.00
C ALA A 205 -3.35 -4.53 -8.76
N GLU A 206 -2.54 -4.39 -9.82
CA GLU A 206 -1.07 -4.31 -9.71
C GLU A 206 -0.62 -3.04 -8.98
N ILE A 207 -1.30 -1.91 -9.20
CA ILE A 207 -1.04 -0.65 -8.49
C ILE A 207 -1.38 -0.78 -7.01
N LEU A 208 -2.50 -1.45 -6.68
CA LEU A 208 -2.91 -1.71 -5.31
C LEU A 208 -1.94 -2.64 -4.59
N ASP A 209 -1.51 -3.73 -5.25
CA ASP A 209 -0.49 -4.65 -4.73
C ASP A 209 0.79 -3.90 -4.36
N TRP A 210 1.33 -3.11 -5.28
CA TRP A 210 2.49 -2.27 -5.00
C TRP A 210 2.27 -1.32 -3.83
N THR A 211 1.10 -0.69 -3.77
CA THR A 211 0.72 0.27 -2.72
C THR A 211 0.76 -0.35 -1.34
N LEU A 212 0.22 -1.55 -1.17
CA LEU A 212 0.20 -2.25 0.11
C LEU A 212 1.57 -2.85 0.44
N LEU A 213 2.22 -3.51 -0.53
CA LEU A 213 3.50 -4.20 -0.36
C LEU A 213 4.63 -3.24 0.06
N TRP A 214 4.72 -2.08 -0.59
CA TRP A 214 5.76 -1.09 -0.36
C TRP A 214 5.31 0.13 0.45
N SER A 215 4.02 0.17 0.79
CA SER A 215 3.44 1.26 1.58
C SER A 215 3.53 2.63 0.90
N ASP A 216 3.29 2.68 -0.42
CA ASP A 216 3.38 3.92 -1.20
C ASP A 216 2.28 4.91 -0.79
N ASN A 217 2.68 6.10 -0.34
CA ASN A 217 1.76 7.13 0.12
C ASN A 217 1.02 7.79 -1.03
N LEU A 218 1.74 8.10 -2.13
CA LEU A 218 1.16 8.81 -3.27
C LEU A 218 0.07 7.96 -3.94
N LEU A 219 0.36 6.67 -4.13
CA LEU A 219 -0.59 5.75 -4.74
C LEU A 219 -1.83 5.56 -3.86
N ALA A 220 -1.64 5.41 -2.53
CA ALA A 220 -2.77 5.30 -1.61
C ALA A 220 -3.70 6.53 -1.68
N GLU A 221 -3.12 7.74 -1.72
CA GLU A 221 -3.87 8.99 -1.87
C GLU A 221 -4.63 9.04 -3.20
N ARG A 222 -3.95 8.73 -4.30
CA ARG A 222 -4.54 8.81 -5.64
C ARG A 222 -5.63 7.75 -5.83
N LEU A 223 -5.40 6.49 -5.42
CA LEU A 223 -6.40 5.42 -5.50
C LEU A 223 -7.64 5.73 -4.66
N ALA A 224 -7.48 6.17 -3.42
CA ALA A 224 -8.61 6.52 -2.56
C ALA A 224 -9.45 7.69 -3.13
N ARG A 225 -8.80 8.71 -3.71
CA ARG A 225 -9.49 9.82 -4.36
C ARG A 225 -10.20 9.40 -5.65
N LEU A 226 -9.58 8.53 -6.46
CA LEU A 226 -10.24 7.93 -7.63
C LEU A 226 -11.45 7.10 -7.22
N SER A 227 -11.35 6.34 -6.13
CA SER A 227 -12.49 5.61 -5.55
C SER A 227 -13.62 6.55 -5.12
N ALA A 228 -13.27 7.69 -4.50
CA ALA A 228 -14.27 8.71 -4.15
C ALA A 228 -14.94 9.28 -5.40
N GLN A 229 -14.19 9.58 -6.45
CA GLN A 229 -14.73 10.08 -7.72
C GLN A 229 -15.65 9.05 -8.38
N SER A 230 -15.25 7.78 -8.43
CA SER A 230 -16.05 6.68 -8.96
C SER A 230 -17.36 6.49 -8.19
N ALA A 231 -17.35 6.73 -6.88
CA ALA A 231 -18.53 6.73 -6.01
C ALA A 231 -19.40 8.00 -6.11
N GLY A 232 -19.07 8.94 -7.01
CA GLY A 232 -19.81 10.20 -7.22
C GLY A 232 -19.47 11.33 -6.23
N TYR A 233 -18.34 11.22 -5.50
CA TYR A 233 -17.86 12.25 -4.59
C TYR A 233 -16.70 13.04 -5.18
N SER A 234 -16.31 14.12 -4.50
CA SER A 234 -15.20 14.97 -4.93
C SER A 234 -13.85 14.22 -4.87
N LEU A 235 -12.99 14.48 -5.86
CA LEU A 235 -11.61 13.94 -5.97
C LEU A 235 -10.66 14.63 -4.95
N ASN A 236 -10.99 14.57 -3.67
CA ASN A 236 -10.26 15.22 -2.57
C ASN A 236 -10.46 14.49 -1.24
N ASP A 237 -9.86 15.00 -0.16
CA ASP A 237 -9.88 14.37 1.16
C ASP A 237 -11.29 14.27 1.76
N LYS A 238 -12.20 15.22 1.44
CA LYS A 238 -13.60 15.12 1.88
C LYS A 238 -14.32 13.96 1.20
N GLY A 239 -14.07 13.72 -0.08
CA GLY A 239 -14.58 12.55 -0.79
C GLY A 239 -14.01 11.26 -0.22
N VAL A 240 -12.72 11.22 0.12
CA VAL A 240 -12.08 10.07 0.77
C VAL A 240 -12.73 9.76 2.13
N ASP A 241 -12.96 10.77 3.00
CA ASP A 241 -13.67 10.55 4.26
C ASP A 241 -15.05 9.92 4.04
N LYS A 242 -15.78 10.37 3.00
CA LYS A 242 -17.10 9.81 2.66
C LYS A 242 -17.02 8.33 2.29
N VAL A 243 -16.14 7.96 1.37
CA VAL A 243 -16.05 6.55 0.93
C VAL A 243 -15.50 5.64 2.01
N PHE A 244 -14.61 6.11 2.90
CA PHE A 244 -14.15 5.33 4.06
C PHE A 244 -15.30 5.03 5.02
N ARG A 245 -16.15 6.02 5.29
CA ARG A 245 -17.36 5.82 6.12
C ARG A 245 -18.37 4.91 5.46
N LEU A 246 -18.55 5.00 4.13
CA LEU A 246 -19.41 4.09 3.38
C LEU A 246 -18.91 2.65 3.44
N LEU A 247 -17.59 2.43 3.30
CA LEU A 247 -16.99 1.10 3.44
C LEU A 247 -17.22 0.53 4.85
N LEU A 248 -17.01 1.34 5.90
CA LEU A 248 -17.27 0.89 7.27
C LEU A 248 -18.76 0.59 7.50
N ASN A 249 -19.66 1.43 6.95
CA ASN A 249 -21.10 1.22 7.05
C ASN A 249 -21.55 -0.03 6.29
N HIS A 250 -20.97 -0.32 5.11
CA HIS A 250 -21.22 -1.57 4.37
C HIS A 250 -20.98 -2.80 5.26
N PHE A 251 -19.93 -2.74 6.07
CA PHE A 251 -19.57 -3.77 7.04
C PHE A 251 -20.25 -3.60 8.41
N GLU A 252 -21.18 -2.67 8.58
CA GLU A 252 -21.83 -2.39 9.88
C GLU A 252 -20.82 -2.12 11.00
N ILE A 253 -19.77 -1.34 10.72
CA ILE A 253 -18.72 -0.96 11.68
C ILE A 253 -18.91 0.49 12.10
N ASP A 254 -18.89 0.74 13.41
CA ASP A 254 -18.99 2.10 13.96
C ASP A 254 -17.80 2.99 13.54
N ALA A 255 -18.09 3.99 12.71
CA ALA A 255 -17.13 4.97 12.22
C ALA A 255 -17.08 6.25 13.08
N SER A 256 -17.75 6.32 14.23
CA SER A 256 -17.86 7.55 15.06
C SER A 256 -16.49 8.08 15.53
N LYS A 257 -15.54 7.17 15.76
CA LYS A 257 -14.17 7.49 16.19
C LYS A 257 -13.15 7.59 15.03
N LEU A 258 -13.59 7.48 13.78
CA LEU A 258 -12.72 7.69 12.61
C LEU A 258 -12.46 9.18 12.39
N VAL A 259 -11.19 9.55 12.22
CA VAL A 259 -10.78 10.88 11.73
C VAL A 259 -9.89 10.69 10.52
N VAL A 260 -10.32 11.23 9.37
CA VAL A 260 -9.63 11.14 8.09
C VAL A 260 -9.10 12.53 7.71
N VAL A 261 -7.80 12.65 7.57
CA VAL A 261 -7.10 13.85 7.08
C VAL A 261 -6.41 13.56 5.76
N ASP A 262 -5.89 12.34 5.62
CA ASP A 262 -5.34 11.79 4.37
C ASP A 262 -5.64 10.29 4.27
N ALA A 263 -5.49 9.74 3.08
CA ALA A 263 -5.74 8.33 2.79
C ALA A 263 -4.53 7.41 3.10
N SER A 264 -3.34 7.98 3.19
CA SER A 264 -2.08 7.23 3.35
C SER A 264 -1.70 6.95 4.79
N GLY A 265 -2.29 7.72 5.73
CA GLY A 265 -1.93 7.69 7.15
C GLY A 265 -0.68 8.50 7.48
N LEU A 266 -0.24 9.41 6.60
CA LEU A 266 0.92 10.27 6.83
C LEU A 266 0.62 11.37 7.86
N SER A 267 -0.59 11.87 7.90
CA SER A 267 -1.02 12.86 8.88
C SER A 267 -1.09 12.26 10.29
N LYS A 268 -0.50 12.95 11.26
CA LYS A 268 -0.61 12.61 12.68
C LYS A 268 -2.00 12.87 13.25
N GLN A 269 -2.85 13.56 12.51
CA GLN A 269 -4.22 13.88 12.92
C GLN A 269 -5.22 12.75 12.55
N ASN A 270 -4.86 11.83 11.65
CA ASN A 270 -5.65 10.64 11.41
C ASN A 270 -5.86 9.86 12.71
N LYS A 271 -7.08 9.34 12.93
CA LYS A 271 -7.42 8.51 14.09
C LYS A 271 -8.28 7.33 13.67
N ILE A 272 -7.96 6.19 14.23
CA ILE A 272 -8.76 4.94 14.19
C ILE A 272 -8.77 4.31 15.58
N THR A 273 -9.61 3.30 15.77
CA THR A 273 -9.51 2.38 16.91
C THR A 273 -8.97 1.02 16.46
N ALA A 274 -8.34 0.28 17.37
CA ALA A 274 -7.90 -1.09 17.07
C ALA A 274 -9.09 -2.00 16.77
N GLN A 275 -10.22 -1.82 17.49
CA GLN A 275 -11.46 -2.55 17.26
C GLN A 275 -12.01 -2.37 15.85
N MET A 276 -12.20 -1.11 15.41
CA MET A 276 -12.68 -0.77 14.08
C MET A 276 -11.85 -1.44 12.97
N MET A 277 -10.52 -1.37 13.08
CA MET A 277 -9.63 -1.93 12.06
C MET A 277 -9.61 -3.47 12.10
N ALA A 278 -9.72 -4.08 13.28
CA ALA A 278 -9.77 -5.53 13.41
C ALA A 278 -11.09 -6.10 12.84
N GLU A 279 -12.22 -5.47 13.13
CA GLU A 279 -13.51 -5.81 12.52
C GLU A 279 -13.49 -5.68 11.01
N LEU A 280 -12.93 -4.59 10.48
CA LEU A 280 -12.80 -4.37 9.03
C LEU A 280 -11.97 -5.48 8.38
N LEU A 281 -10.80 -5.79 8.92
CA LEU A 281 -9.95 -6.87 8.41
C LEU A 281 -10.67 -8.23 8.47
N TYR A 282 -11.33 -8.54 9.59
CA TYR A 282 -12.07 -9.78 9.75
C TYR A 282 -13.19 -9.92 8.72
N LYS A 283 -14.03 -8.88 8.56
CA LYS A 283 -15.17 -8.89 7.63
C LYS A 283 -14.69 -8.91 6.17
N MET A 284 -13.69 -8.11 5.79
CA MET A 284 -13.09 -8.18 4.45
C MET A 284 -12.50 -9.57 4.16
N ARG A 285 -11.92 -10.25 5.16
CA ARG A 285 -11.35 -11.61 4.98
C ARG A 285 -12.42 -12.65 4.65
N LYS A 286 -13.67 -12.42 5.04
CA LYS A 286 -14.82 -13.32 4.76
C LYS A 286 -15.46 -13.09 3.40
N GLU A 287 -15.22 -11.97 2.76
CA GLU A 287 -15.75 -11.67 1.43
C GLU A 287 -14.69 -11.87 0.35
N GLU A 288 -14.98 -12.73 -0.62
CA GLU A 288 -14.06 -13.07 -1.74
C GLU A 288 -13.62 -11.83 -2.52
N LYS A 289 -14.52 -10.84 -2.69
CA LYS A 289 -14.23 -9.56 -3.34
C LYS A 289 -12.98 -8.89 -2.77
N PHE A 290 -12.77 -8.96 -1.45
CA PHE A 290 -11.65 -8.33 -0.75
C PHE A 290 -10.42 -9.22 -0.57
N ALA A 291 -10.40 -10.43 -1.15
CA ALA A 291 -9.23 -11.31 -1.13
C ALA A 291 -7.93 -10.62 -1.59
N PRO A 292 -7.94 -9.67 -2.54
CA PRO A 292 -6.74 -8.91 -2.93
C PRO A 292 -6.09 -8.14 -1.78
N VAL A 293 -6.84 -7.66 -0.77
CA VAL A 293 -6.23 -7.01 0.41
C VAL A 293 -5.28 -7.97 1.11
N TYR A 294 -5.75 -9.19 1.41
CA TYR A 294 -4.94 -10.22 2.06
C TYR A 294 -3.71 -10.60 1.22
N ALA A 295 -3.90 -10.80 -0.08
CA ALA A 295 -2.85 -11.23 -1.00
C ALA A 295 -1.70 -10.20 -1.11
N SER A 296 -2.05 -8.92 -1.12
CA SER A 296 -1.11 -7.79 -1.29
C SER A 296 -0.37 -7.37 -0.02
N LEU A 297 -0.75 -7.91 1.16
CA LEU A 297 -0.04 -7.57 2.40
C LEU A 297 1.38 -8.14 2.43
N PRO A 298 2.37 -7.37 2.92
CA PRO A 298 3.72 -7.87 3.19
C PRO A 298 3.71 -9.10 4.11
N VAL A 299 4.65 -10.02 3.86
CA VAL A 299 4.84 -11.25 4.65
C VAL A 299 6.07 -11.13 5.54
N GLY A 300 5.92 -11.46 6.81
CA GLY A 300 6.98 -11.41 7.81
C GLY A 300 8.21 -12.22 7.44
N GLY A 301 9.39 -11.58 7.40
CA GLY A 301 10.65 -12.20 7.00
C GLY A 301 10.78 -12.53 5.52
N VAL A 302 9.78 -12.19 4.65
CA VAL A 302 9.73 -12.63 3.27
C VAL A 302 9.60 -11.46 2.28
N SER A 303 8.61 -10.59 2.44
CA SER A 303 8.30 -9.62 1.40
C SER A 303 8.01 -8.19 1.90
N GLY A 304 8.08 -7.24 0.98
CA GLY A 304 7.71 -5.85 1.15
C GLY A 304 8.34 -5.19 2.37
N THR A 305 7.54 -4.41 3.09
CA THR A 305 8.00 -3.68 4.30
C THR A 305 8.25 -4.59 5.50
N LEU A 306 7.88 -5.87 5.44
CA LEU A 306 8.15 -6.87 6.49
C LEU A 306 9.32 -7.81 6.17
N ARG A 307 9.98 -7.70 5.01
CA ARG A 307 11.03 -8.63 4.58
C ARG A 307 12.19 -8.83 5.57
N ASN A 308 12.48 -7.83 6.39
CA ASN A 308 13.56 -7.87 7.40
C ASN A 308 13.02 -7.93 8.84
N ARG A 309 11.69 -8.15 9.02
CA ARG A 309 11.04 -8.26 10.33
C ARG A 309 10.90 -9.73 10.72
N PHE A 310 10.79 -10.01 12.00
CA PHE A 310 10.63 -11.34 12.60
C PHE A 310 11.87 -12.23 12.55
N ILE A 311 12.78 -12.13 11.59
CA ILE A 311 13.92 -13.03 11.36
C ILE A 311 14.71 -13.30 12.65
N SER A 312 15.04 -12.27 13.43
CA SER A 312 15.78 -12.39 14.68
C SER A 312 14.93 -12.22 15.93
N THR A 313 13.75 -11.61 15.82
CA THR A 313 12.89 -11.26 16.95
C THR A 313 11.85 -12.32 17.28
N ALA A 314 11.39 -13.05 16.25
CA ALA A 314 10.41 -14.13 16.33
C ALA A 314 10.56 -15.07 15.12
N PRO A 315 11.64 -15.88 15.04
CA PRO A 315 11.95 -16.72 13.87
C PRO A 315 10.83 -17.71 13.52
N SER A 316 10.10 -18.21 14.50
CA SER A 316 8.96 -19.12 14.33
C SER A 316 7.79 -18.49 13.56
N ALA A 317 7.68 -17.15 13.55
CA ALA A 317 6.61 -16.42 12.88
C ALA A 317 6.95 -16.02 11.43
N VAL A 318 8.18 -16.32 10.95
CA VAL A 318 8.59 -16.03 9.57
C VAL A 318 7.69 -16.79 8.59
N GLY A 319 7.12 -16.07 7.63
CA GLY A 319 6.17 -16.64 6.65
C GLY A 319 4.73 -16.74 7.13
N LEU A 320 4.48 -16.66 8.44
CA LEU A 320 3.14 -16.86 9.02
C LEU A 320 2.34 -15.56 9.22
N ILE A 321 3.01 -14.41 9.19
CA ILE A 321 2.38 -13.09 9.39
C ILE A 321 2.24 -12.36 8.07
N ARG A 322 1.01 -11.94 7.75
CA ARG A 322 0.68 -11.05 6.63
C ARG A 322 0.10 -9.76 7.18
N ALA A 323 0.82 -8.64 7.05
CA ALA A 323 0.36 -7.44 7.73
C ALA A 323 0.84 -6.14 7.08
N LYS A 324 0.00 -5.11 7.22
CA LYS A 324 0.36 -3.73 6.88
C LYS A 324 1.12 -3.09 8.04
N THR A 325 2.32 -2.62 7.75
CA THR A 325 3.12 -1.82 8.68
C THR A 325 2.68 -0.36 8.70
N GLY A 326 2.78 0.28 9.85
CA GLY A 326 2.69 1.73 9.95
C GLY A 326 3.80 2.32 10.81
N THR A 327 4.32 3.47 10.39
CA THR A 327 5.39 4.17 11.11
C THR A 327 5.26 5.68 10.93
N LEU A 328 5.25 6.41 12.05
CA LEU A 328 5.52 7.84 12.14
C LEU A 328 6.51 8.08 13.28
N ASN A 329 7.02 9.29 13.42
CA ASN A 329 7.85 9.62 14.57
C ASN A 329 7.03 9.47 15.87
N GLY A 330 7.40 8.53 16.73
CA GLY A 330 6.68 8.18 17.95
C GLY A 330 5.51 7.20 17.74
N THR A 331 5.40 6.56 16.56
CA THR A 331 4.30 5.64 16.24
C THR A 331 4.83 4.40 15.52
N ALA A 332 4.48 3.22 16.03
CA ALA A 332 4.69 1.93 15.37
C ALA A 332 3.38 1.14 15.42
N THR A 333 2.88 0.74 14.25
CA THR A 333 1.61 0.03 14.12
C THR A 333 1.77 -1.18 13.19
N LEU A 334 0.98 -2.21 13.43
CA LEU A 334 0.92 -3.40 12.60
C LEU A 334 -0.49 -3.97 12.65
N ALA A 335 -1.07 -4.29 11.49
CA ALA A 335 -2.42 -4.83 11.39
C ALA A 335 -2.51 -5.84 10.26
N GLY A 336 -3.13 -6.97 10.47
CA GLY A 336 -3.25 -8.03 9.49
C GLY A 336 -3.62 -9.37 10.11
N PHE A 337 -2.95 -10.41 9.62
CA PHE A 337 -3.27 -11.81 9.88
C PHE A 337 -2.03 -12.56 10.36
N VAL A 338 -2.24 -13.51 11.24
CA VAL A 338 -1.23 -14.47 11.69
C VAL A 338 -1.79 -15.87 11.61
N GLN A 339 -1.07 -16.75 10.89
CA GLN A 339 -1.40 -18.17 10.82
C GLN A 339 -0.78 -18.87 12.01
N SER A 340 -1.60 -19.46 12.86
CA SER A 340 -1.21 -20.37 13.89
C SER A 340 -1.25 -21.83 13.38
N THR A 341 -1.04 -22.82 14.22
CA THR A 341 -0.97 -24.23 13.81
C THR A 341 -2.26 -24.70 13.12
N ASP A 342 -3.42 -24.37 13.68
CA ASP A 342 -4.73 -24.89 13.29
C ASP A 342 -5.72 -23.80 12.83
N ARG A 343 -5.36 -22.51 12.99
CA ARG A 343 -6.26 -21.39 12.71
C ARG A 343 -5.54 -20.11 12.33
N GLU A 344 -6.27 -19.20 11.71
CA GLU A 344 -5.83 -17.83 11.42
C GLU A 344 -6.42 -16.86 12.46
N TYR A 345 -5.62 -15.93 12.93
CA TYR A 345 -6.09 -14.81 13.74
C TYR A 345 -5.94 -13.49 12.98
N VAL A 346 -6.92 -12.61 13.15
CA VAL A 346 -6.81 -11.21 12.78
C VAL A 346 -6.22 -10.45 13.96
N PHE A 347 -5.27 -9.57 13.72
CA PHE A 347 -4.71 -8.74 14.77
C PHE A 347 -4.54 -7.28 14.34
N VAL A 348 -4.67 -6.38 15.28
CA VAL A 348 -4.33 -4.95 15.16
C VAL A 348 -3.57 -4.53 16.40
N LEU A 349 -2.39 -3.95 16.23
CA LEU A 349 -1.60 -3.36 17.30
C LEU A 349 -1.20 -1.93 16.91
N LEU A 350 -1.58 -0.96 17.75
CA LEU A 350 -1.37 0.46 17.54
C LEU A 350 -0.64 1.07 18.75
N ALA A 351 0.67 1.35 18.62
CA ALA A 351 1.48 2.01 19.62
C ALA A 351 1.88 3.40 19.09
N ASP A 352 1.24 4.46 19.59
CA ASP A 352 1.36 5.83 19.06
C ASP A 352 1.86 6.88 20.06
N GLU A 353 2.31 6.41 21.21
CA GLU A 353 2.91 7.24 22.29
C GLU A 353 4.38 6.89 22.56
N ILE A 354 5.04 6.20 21.62
CA ILE A 354 6.42 5.76 21.72
C ILE A 354 7.36 6.99 21.78
N ALA A 355 8.44 6.89 22.55
CA ALA A 355 9.49 7.90 22.53
C ALA A 355 10.00 8.16 21.10
N LYS A 356 10.31 9.43 20.81
CA LYS A 356 10.77 9.82 19.47
C LYS A 356 12.17 9.23 19.15
N GLY A 357 12.40 8.98 17.87
CA GLY A 357 13.69 8.53 17.35
C GLY A 357 13.72 7.06 16.93
N ASN A 358 14.67 6.73 16.06
CA ASN A 358 14.77 5.42 15.41
C ASN A 358 15.03 4.28 16.41
N THR A 359 15.83 4.52 17.46
CA THR A 359 16.12 3.51 18.48
C THR A 359 14.87 3.06 19.22
N ALA A 360 14.04 4.01 19.66
CA ALA A 360 12.78 3.72 20.33
C ALA A 360 11.80 2.99 19.40
N LEU A 361 11.68 3.45 18.16
CA LEU A 361 10.86 2.79 17.13
C LEU A 361 11.29 1.35 16.87
N ASN A 362 12.61 1.09 16.77
CA ASN A 362 13.12 -0.26 16.54
C ASN A 362 12.88 -1.19 17.74
N LYS A 363 13.04 -0.67 18.97
CA LYS A 363 12.67 -1.42 20.18
C LYS A 363 11.19 -1.78 20.21
N ALA A 364 10.31 -0.83 19.87
CA ALA A 364 8.88 -1.06 19.81
C ALA A 364 8.49 -2.08 18.73
N ARG A 365 9.08 -1.98 17.53
CA ARG A 365 8.89 -2.97 16.45
C ARG A 365 9.31 -4.37 16.90
N ALA A 366 10.47 -4.49 17.55
CA ALA A 366 10.95 -5.78 18.08
C ALA A 366 10.03 -6.33 19.18
N ALA A 367 9.44 -5.47 20.02
CA ALA A 367 8.44 -5.87 21.00
C ALA A 367 7.16 -6.37 20.31
N ILE A 368 6.66 -5.67 19.29
CA ILE A 368 5.51 -6.10 18.47
C ILE A 368 5.77 -7.47 17.84
N ASP A 369 6.95 -7.68 17.25
CA ASP A 369 7.31 -8.97 16.64
C ASP A 369 7.28 -10.11 17.65
N ARG A 370 7.81 -9.90 18.87
CA ARG A 370 7.80 -10.90 19.93
C ARG A 370 6.40 -11.22 20.44
N VAL A 371 5.52 -10.20 20.53
CA VAL A 371 4.11 -10.40 20.89
C VAL A 371 3.44 -11.32 19.88
N LEU A 372 3.52 -10.99 18.60
CA LEU A 372 2.87 -11.75 17.53
C LEU A 372 3.50 -13.12 17.29
N GLY A 373 4.79 -13.27 17.54
CA GLY A 373 5.47 -14.55 17.47
C GLY A 373 5.11 -15.53 18.58
N ARG A 374 4.17 -15.17 19.49
CA ARG A 374 3.62 -16.06 20.52
C ARG A 374 2.28 -16.70 20.09
N ILE A 375 1.63 -16.18 19.05
CA ILE A 375 0.44 -16.78 18.44
C ILE A 375 0.87 -17.95 17.55
#